data_86796e644b199359672f3bc5c1413661
#
_entry.id   86796e644b199359672f3bc5c1413661
#
_cell.length_a   1.000
_cell.length_b   1.000
_cell.length_c   1.000
_cell.angle_alpha   90.00
_cell.angle_beta   90.00
_cell.angle_gamma   90.00
#
_symmetry.space_group_name_H-M   'P 1'
#
loop_
_entity.id
_entity.type
_entity.pdbx_description
1 polymer ?
#
loop_
_entity_poly.entity_id
_entity_poly.type
_entity_poly.pdbx_seq_one_letter_code
_entity_poly.pdbx_strand_id
1 'polypeptide(L)'
;MIHHNFNAPILLSRGLTVFAIAAALYFGGFVAAQEEAAAPERIDLANFPGKIVDQVVVPIPAEIFSVLDKLDEPEWSRGVSIPDEPGDGSDRSLLALTFGSLVGEGFIAVQAEDADGIEKIGKEVLDLSQALGLSNAVQPHSLAIIEAAGDRDWERVRDELDSTQQTVRDTMDRLRDQQLSELVSLGGWLRGTNVVTTFIRESFREDKAELLNQPGLIIHFREILGKMEGPFASTPQIRAISTGLARMEAIITGDGVISEEDIRELNEISRAMLEEYYFTS
;
A
#
# COMPACT_ATOMS: atom_id res chain seq x y z
N MET A 1 -24.54 -69.34 18.17
CA MET A 1 -23.98 -69.73 19.48
C MET A 1 -23.84 -68.41 20.21
N ILE A 2 -24.78 -68.14 21.04
CA ILE A 2 -24.82 -68.26 22.48
C ILE A 2 -24.15 -67.03 23.11
N HIS A 3 -24.93 -66.06 23.51
CA HIS A 3 -25.50 -65.77 24.87
C HIS A 3 -24.50 -64.93 25.69
N HIS A 4 -24.77 -63.98 26.47
CA HIS A 4 -25.89 -63.40 27.23
C HIS A 4 -25.27 -62.23 27.97
N ASN A 5 -25.81 -61.06 28.02
CA ASN A 5 -26.90 -60.58 28.89
C ASN A 5 -26.46 -60.08 30.29
N PHE A 6 -27.02 -58.98 30.66
CA PHE A 6 -27.57 -58.46 31.90
C PHE A 6 -26.62 -57.68 32.81
N ASN A 7 -26.91 -56.64 33.48
CA ASN A 7 -28.07 -55.82 33.78
C ASN A 7 -27.60 -54.72 34.75
N ALA A 8 -28.23 -53.58 34.71
CA ALA A 8 -28.22 -52.60 35.79
C ALA A 8 -29.05 -53.12 37.03
N PRO A 9 -29.09 -52.50 38.19
CA PRO A 9 -29.82 -51.24 38.42
C PRO A 9 -29.29 -50.30 39.56
N ILE A 10 -29.64 -49.04 39.51
CA ILE A 10 -30.47 -48.16 40.37
C ILE A 10 -30.31 -48.32 41.90
N LEU A 11 -30.06 -47.18 42.60
CA LEU A 11 -30.84 -46.62 43.73
C LEU A 11 -30.10 -45.49 44.42
N LEU A 12 -30.55 -44.26 44.28
CA LEU A 12 -31.24 -43.37 45.24
C LEU A 12 -30.83 -43.43 46.72
N SER A 13 -30.39 -42.25 47.26
CA SER A 13 -30.93 -41.63 48.50
C SER A 13 -30.18 -40.34 48.76
N ARG A 14 -30.76 -39.23 48.73
CA ARG A 14 -31.42 -38.34 49.71
C ARG A 14 -30.67 -38.18 51.04
N GLY A 15 -30.38 -36.94 51.36
CA GLY A 15 -29.99 -36.41 52.66
C GLY A 15 -29.45 -35.00 52.61
N LEU A 16 -30.24 -34.18 52.85
CA LEU A 16 -30.58 -32.88 53.46
C LEU A 16 -29.55 -32.34 54.46
N THR A 17 -29.36 -31.03 54.32
CA THR A 17 -29.13 -29.96 55.32
C THR A 17 -27.82 -29.95 56.11
N VAL A 18 -27.15 -28.75 56.12
CA VAL A 18 -27.32 -27.66 57.10
C VAL A 18 -26.45 -26.45 56.75
N PHE A 19 -27.02 -25.29 56.98
CA PHE A 19 -26.44 -23.97 56.98
C PHE A 19 -25.15 -23.81 57.80
N ALA A 20 -24.14 -23.12 57.28
CA ALA A 20 -23.24 -22.32 58.08
C ALA A 20 -22.86 -21.04 57.31
N ILE A 21 -23.35 -19.93 57.78
CA ILE A 21 -22.96 -18.59 57.43
C ILE A 21 -21.61 -18.32 58.08
N ALA A 22 -20.60 -17.96 57.28
CA ALA A 22 -19.44 -17.21 57.79
C ALA A 22 -19.06 -16.16 56.77
N ALA A 23 -19.28 -14.91 57.16
CA ALA A 23 -18.82 -13.72 56.49
C ALA A 23 -17.28 -13.67 56.52
N ALA A 24 -16.67 -13.51 55.37
CA ALA A 24 -15.29 -13.07 55.27
C ALA A 24 -15.19 -12.07 54.11
N LEU A 25 -15.21 -10.84 54.50
CA LEU A 25 -14.51 -9.66 54.01
C LEU A 25 -14.02 -9.64 52.53
N TYR A 26 -14.66 -8.80 51.83
CA TYR A 26 -14.22 -8.08 50.62
C TYR A 26 -12.70 -7.81 50.62
N PHE A 27 -12.00 -8.40 49.70
CA PHE A 27 -10.91 -7.77 48.95
C PHE A 27 -11.13 -8.12 47.49
N GLY A 28 -11.90 -7.26 46.83
CA GLY A 28 -12.03 -7.25 45.41
C GLY A 28 -10.71 -6.77 44.79
N GLY A 29 -9.85 -7.72 44.46
CA GLY A 29 -8.80 -7.46 43.47
C GLY A 29 -9.48 -7.34 42.11
N PHE A 30 -9.60 -6.13 41.61
CA PHE A 30 -9.83 -5.87 40.20
C PHE A 30 -8.58 -6.37 39.47
N VAL A 31 -8.61 -7.60 38.99
CA VAL A 31 -7.75 -8.03 37.90
C VAL A 31 -8.34 -7.35 36.69
N ALA A 32 -7.81 -6.18 36.36
CA ALA A 32 -7.95 -5.63 35.03
C ALA A 32 -7.37 -6.70 34.12
N ALA A 33 -8.23 -7.39 33.35
CA ALA A 33 -7.81 -8.12 32.19
C ALA A 33 -7.12 -7.06 31.31
N GLN A 34 -5.79 -7.06 31.33
CA GLN A 34 -5.03 -6.44 30.27
C GLN A 34 -5.44 -7.20 29.02
N GLU A 35 -6.26 -6.55 28.21
CA GLU A 35 -6.50 -6.95 26.84
C GLU A 35 -5.12 -6.86 26.20
N GLU A 36 -4.49 -8.02 26.06
CA GLU A 36 -3.22 -8.18 25.37
C GLU A 36 -3.49 -7.65 23.97
N ALA A 37 -3.00 -6.45 23.67
CA ALA A 37 -3.13 -5.86 22.37
C ALA A 37 -2.62 -6.89 21.38
N ALA A 38 -3.50 -7.38 20.52
CA ALA A 38 -3.15 -8.34 19.48
C ALA A 38 -1.93 -7.77 18.76
N ALA A 39 -0.86 -8.57 18.66
CA ALA A 39 0.30 -8.18 17.90
C ALA A 39 -0.15 -7.73 16.52
N PRO A 40 0.39 -6.63 15.96
CA PRO A 40 -0.04 -6.13 14.67
C PRO A 40 0.01 -7.27 13.65
N GLU A 41 -1.10 -7.45 12.94
CA GLU A 41 -1.22 -8.51 11.94
C GLU A 41 -0.20 -8.20 10.84
N ARG A 42 0.91 -8.92 10.84
CA ARG A 42 1.92 -8.78 9.80
C ARG A 42 1.26 -9.09 8.47
N ILE A 43 1.44 -8.19 7.51
CA ILE A 43 1.01 -8.44 6.14
C ILE A 43 1.83 -9.63 5.65
N ASP A 44 1.18 -10.80 5.52
CA ASP A 44 1.82 -12.00 4.98
C ASP A 44 1.90 -11.86 3.46
N LEU A 45 3.02 -11.39 2.97
CA LEU A 45 3.29 -11.22 1.54
C LEU A 45 3.19 -12.55 0.76
N ALA A 46 3.27 -13.70 1.42
CA ALA A 46 3.11 -15.01 0.78
C ALA A 46 1.64 -15.32 0.44
N ASN A 47 0.69 -14.70 1.14
CA ASN A 47 -0.76 -14.83 0.92
C ASN A 47 -1.38 -13.55 0.35
N PHE A 48 -0.57 -12.58 -0.03
CA PHE A 48 -1.03 -11.34 -0.64
C PHE A 48 -1.53 -11.64 -2.06
N PRO A 49 -2.78 -11.31 -2.44
CA PRO A 49 -3.29 -11.52 -3.78
C PRO A 49 -2.64 -10.52 -4.74
N GLY A 50 -1.43 -10.77 -5.16
CA GLY A 50 -0.66 -9.95 -6.09
C GLY A 50 -0.06 -10.78 -7.21
N LYS A 51 0.36 -10.14 -8.30
CA LYS A 51 1.10 -10.84 -9.37
C LYS A 51 2.55 -11.03 -8.94
N ILE A 52 2.99 -12.27 -8.89
CA ILE A 52 4.40 -12.59 -8.65
C ILE A 52 5.20 -12.24 -9.91
N VAL A 53 6.09 -11.27 -9.79
CA VAL A 53 7.10 -10.92 -10.80
C VAL A 53 8.46 -11.28 -10.20
N ASP A 54 9.19 -12.21 -10.81
CA ASP A 54 10.49 -12.69 -10.34
C ASP A 54 10.54 -13.01 -8.82
N GLN A 55 9.46 -13.59 -8.26
CA GLN A 55 9.25 -13.91 -6.84
C GLN A 55 8.90 -12.71 -5.93
N VAL A 56 8.72 -11.53 -6.46
CA VAL A 56 8.23 -10.36 -5.72
C VAL A 56 6.77 -10.09 -6.07
N VAL A 57 5.96 -9.81 -5.05
CA VAL A 57 4.55 -9.44 -5.22
C VAL A 57 4.48 -7.92 -5.37
N VAL A 58 4.09 -7.45 -6.56
CA VAL A 58 3.79 -6.03 -6.78
C VAL A 58 2.31 -5.81 -6.44
N PRO A 59 2.00 -4.91 -5.49
CA PRO A 59 0.62 -4.70 -5.04
C PRO A 59 -0.32 -4.32 -6.18
N ILE A 60 -1.53 -4.85 -6.14
CA ILE A 60 -2.64 -4.42 -7.00
C ILE A 60 -3.44 -3.30 -6.32
N PRO A 61 -4.26 -2.49 -7.05
CA PRO A 61 -5.01 -1.39 -6.47
C PRO A 61 -5.82 -1.73 -5.22
N ALA A 62 -6.57 -2.83 -5.23
CA ALA A 62 -7.35 -3.27 -4.08
C ALA A 62 -6.51 -3.45 -2.81
N GLU A 63 -5.27 -3.90 -2.94
CA GLU A 63 -4.33 -4.06 -1.83
C GLU A 63 -3.79 -2.72 -1.35
N ILE A 64 -3.51 -1.79 -2.29
CA ILE A 64 -3.10 -0.43 -1.95
C ILE A 64 -4.18 0.21 -1.09
N PHE A 65 -5.45 0.16 -1.51
CA PHE A 65 -6.56 0.67 -0.70
C PHE A 65 -6.66 -0.02 0.65
N SER A 66 -6.50 -1.35 0.72
CA SER A 66 -6.49 -2.08 2.00
C SER A 66 -5.37 -1.63 2.95
N VAL A 67 -4.22 -1.21 2.42
CA VAL A 67 -3.13 -0.62 3.23
C VAL A 67 -3.50 0.78 3.68
N LEU A 68 -4.03 1.62 2.79
CA LEU A 68 -4.42 2.99 3.10
C LEU A 68 -5.55 3.02 4.15
N ASP A 69 -6.52 2.12 4.05
CA ASP A 69 -7.63 1.99 5.01
C ASP A 69 -7.14 1.66 6.45
N LYS A 70 -5.93 1.06 6.60
CA LYS A 70 -5.31 0.80 7.93
C LYS A 70 -4.71 2.04 8.59
N LEU A 71 -4.59 3.14 7.88
CA LEU A 71 -4.09 4.41 8.44
C LEU A 71 -5.12 5.17 9.27
N ASP A 72 -6.25 4.57 9.59
CA ASP A 72 -7.45 5.20 10.12
C ASP A 72 -8.03 6.19 9.07
N GLU A 73 -8.59 7.30 9.48
CA GLU A 73 -9.14 8.32 8.58
C GLU A 73 -8.35 9.63 8.69
N PRO A 74 -7.10 9.70 8.17
CA PRO A 74 -6.39 10.96 8.13
C PRO A 74 -7.11 11.92 7.17
N GLU A 75 -6.82 13.20 7.27
CA GLU A 75 -7.33 14.19 6.30
C GLU A 75 -6.65 13.98 4.93
N TRP A 76 -7.13 12.99 4.17
CA TRP A 76 -6.52 12.54 2.90
C TRP A 76 -6.33 13.66 1.89
N SER A 77 -7.21 14.67 1.87
CA SER A 77 -7.10 15.85 1.00
C SER A 77 -5.77 16.59 1.15
N ARG A 78 -5.15 16.55 2.34
CA ARG A 78 -3.81 17.12 2.58
C ARG A 78 -2.68 16.31 1.94
N GLY A 79 -2.95 15.06 1.63
CA GLY A 79 -2.02 14.18 0.95
C GLY A 79 -1.98 14.38 -0.56
N VAL A 80 -3.03 14.96 -1.15
CA VAL A 80 -3.13 15.20 -2.60
C VAL A 80 -2.19 16.34 -2.99
N SER A 81 -1.29 16.10 -3.94
CA SER A 81 -0.32 17.09 -4.43
C SER A 81 -0.02 16.85 -5.91
N ILE A 82 -0.78 17.48 -6.77
CA ILE A 82 -0.66 17.36 -8.24
C ILE A 82 0.25 18.48 -8.72
N PRO A 83 1.42 18.17 -9.34
CA PRO A 83 2.28 19.20 -9.92
C PRO A 83 1.57 19.93 -11.06
N ASP A 84 1.93 21.21 -11.27
CA ASP A 84 1.31 22.02 -12.33
C ASP A 84 1.76 21.59 -13.74
N GLU A 85 3.01 21.12 -13.86
CA GLU A 85 3.57 20.59 -15.11
C GLU A 85 4.29 19.24 -14.79
N PRO A 86 3.58 18.12 -14.82
CA PRO A 86 4.19 16.82 -14.55
C PRO A 86 5.09 16.40 -15.72
N GLY A 87 6.39 16.66 -15.58
CA GLY A 87 7.44 16.21 -16.49
C GLY A 87 7.55 16.97 -17.82
N ASP A 88 8.75 17.38 -18.20
CA ASP A 88 9.03 18.13 -19.44
C ASP A 88 9.09 17.29 -20.74
N GLY A 89 8.70 16.03 -20.66
CA GLY A 89 8.29 15.20 -21.81
C GLY A 89 9.38 14.66 -22.72
N SER A 90 10.66 14.84 -22.45
CA SER A 90 11.72 14.41 -23.40
C SER A 90 12.25 12.98 -23.14
N ASP A 91 12.22 12.51 -21.90
CA ASP A 91 12.73 11.18 -21.53
C ASP A 91 11.59 10.22 -21.13
N ARG A 92 11.38 9.18 -21.95
CA ARG A 92 10.30 8.19 -21.72
C ARG A 92 10.38 7.50 -20.35
N SER A 93 11.57 7.37 -19.78
CA SER A 93 11.74 6.73 -18.49
C SER A 93 11.32 7.66 -17.35
N LEU A 94 11.62 8.96 -17.44
CA LEU A 94 11.09 9.96 -16.50
C LEU A 94 9.58 10.08 -16.63
N LEU A 95 9.06 10.08 -17.87
CA LEU A 95 7.60 10.05 -18.10
C LEU A 95 6.94 8.83 -17.45
N ALA A 96 7.57 7.65 -17.48
CA ALA A 96 7.05 6.46 -16.86
C ALA A 96 7.01 6.58 -15.32
N LEU A 97 8.08 7.11 -14.70
CA LEU A 97 8.10 7.41 -13.27
C LEU A 97 7.01 8.42 -12.89
N THR A 98 6.89 9.50 -13.65
CA THR A 98 5.88 10.55 -13.44
C THR A 98 4.46 9.99 -13.60
N PHE A 99 4.22 9.20 -14.65
CA PHE A 99 2.94 8.52 -14.87
C PHE A 99 2.57 7.64 -13.67
N GLY A 100 3.52 6.84 -13.17
CA GLY A 100 3.31 6.02 -11.99
C GLY A 100 2.99 6.84 -10.75
N SER A 101 3.71 7.96 -10.54
CA SER A 101 3.44 8.86 -9.41
C SER A 101 2.07 9.52 -9.50
N LEU A 102 1.61 9.91 -10.69
CA LEU A 102 0.24 10.40 -10.91
C LEU A 102 -0.83 9.33 -10.64
N VAL A 103 -0.57 8.08 -11.01
CA VAL A 103 -1.45 6.97 -10.64
C VAL A 103 -1.49 6.81 -9.12
N GLY A 104 -0.34 6.87 -8.45
CA GLY A 104 -0.28 6.89 -6.98
C GLY A 104 -1.05 8.06 -6.37
N GLU A 105 -0.98 9.24 -6.97
CA GLU A 105 -1.78 10.41 -6.58
C GLU A 105 -3.28 10.14 -6.72
N GLY A 106 -3.68 9.44 -7.79
CA GLY A 106 -5.07 9.03 -8.00
C GLY A 106 -5.63 8.19 -6.85
N PHE A 107 -4.84 7.25 -6.31
CA PHE A 107 -5.25 6.46 -5.13
C PHE A 107 -5.49 7.34 -3.91
N ILE A 108 -4.66 8.37 -3.71
CA ILE A 108 -4.79 9.30 -2.58
C ILE A 108 -6.05 10.16 -2.77
N ALA A 109 -6.29 10.66 -3.99
CA ALA A 109 -7.48 11.45 -4.32
C ALA A 109 -8.78 10.64 -4.16
N VAL A 110 -8.76 9.33 -4.46
CA VAL A 110 -9.90 8.43 -4.18
C VAL A 110 -10.14 8.28 -2.68
N GLN A 111 -9.09 8.12 -1.87
CA GLN A 111 -9.23 8.08 -0.41
C GLN A 111 -9.76 9.41 0.15
N ALA A 112 -9.40 10.53 -0.48
CA ALA A 112 -9.89 11.86 -0.14
C ALA A 112 -11.34 12.14 -0.64
N GLU A 113 -11.90 11.25 -1.46
CA GLU A 113 -13.16 11.49 -2.18
C GLU A 113 -13.14 12.81 -2.97
N ASP A 114 -11.96 13.16 -3.54
CA ASP A 114 -11.70 14.41 -4.25
C ASP A 114 -11.99 14.25 -5.76
N ALA A 115 -13.22 14.51 -6.15
CA ALA A 115 -13.64 14.39 -7.55
C ALA A 115 -12.91 15.38 -8.47
N ASP A 116 -12.63 16.61 -8.01
CA ASP A 116 -11.92 17.63 -8.78
C ASP A 116 -10.45 17.22 -8.99
N GLY A 117 -9.83 16.68 -7.93
CA GLY A 117 -8.49 16.07 -8.00
C GLY A 117 -8.42 14.91 -8.98
N ILE A 118 -9.39 14.00 -8.96
CA ILE A 118 -9.49 12.88 -9.92
C ILE A 118 -9.64 13.39 -11.37
N GLU A 119 -10.44 14.42 -11.60
CA GLU A 119 -10.57 15.00 -12.95
C GLU A 119 -9.24 15.58 -13.45
N LYS A 120 -8.53 16.34 -12.60
CA LYS A 120 -7.21 16.90 -12.93
C LYS A 120 -6.20 15.78 -13.20
N ILE A 121 -6.06 14.81 -12.30
CA ILE A 121 -5.15 13.67 -12.45
C ILE A 121 -5.47 12.88 -13.72
N GLY A 122 -6.76 12.61 -13.99
CA GLY A 122 -7.19 11.86 -15.17
C GLY A 122 -6.77 12.54 -16.47
N LYS A 123 -6.80 13.87 -16.55
CA LYS A 123 -6.31 14.63 -17.72
C LYS A 123 -4.80 14.48 -17.90
N GLU A 124 -4.02 14.70 -16.84
CA GLU A 124 -2.56 14.54 -16.89
C GLU A 124 -2.14 13.10 -17.24
N VAL A 125 -2.85 12.10 -16.68
CA VAL A 125 -2.64 10.68 -17.03
C VAL A 125 -2.90 10.42 -18.51
N LEU A 126 -3.95 11.02 -19.09
CA LEU A 126 -4.22 10.90 -20.52
C LEU A 126 -3.10 11.50 -21.37
N ASP A 127 -2.62 12.68 -21.03
CA ASP A 127 -1.55 13.37 -21.77
C ASP A 127 -0.24 12.56 -21.71
N LEU A 128 0.18 12.11 -20.53
CA LEU A 128 1.36 11.26 -20.38
C LEU A 128 1.20 9.89 -21.06
N SER A 129 0.00 9.33 -21.05
CA SER A 129 -0.28 8.06 -21.72
C SER A 129 -0.04 8.13 -23.22
N GLN A 130 -0.27 9.30 -23.83
CA GLN A 130 0.01 9.53 -25.25
C GLN A 130 1.51 9.46 -25.53
N ALA A 131 2.33 10.13 -24.72
CA ALA A 131 3.78 10.12 -24.88
C ALA A 131 4.39 8.72 -24.65
N LEU A 132 3.77 7.90 -23.80
CA LEU A 132 4.16 6.52 -23.52
C LEU A 132 3.62 5.49 -24.53
N GLY A 133 2.70 5.90 -25.42
CA GLY A 133 2.03 4.98 -26.37
C GLY A 133 0.95 4.11 -25.72
N LEU A 134 0.39 4.52 -24.60
CA LEU A 134 -0.62 3.81 -23.81
C LEU A 134 -2.04 4.36 -24.00
N SER A 135 -2.25 5.41 -24.79
CA SER A 135 -3.54 6.12 -24.89
C SER A 135 -4.73 5.17 -25.13
N ASN A 136 -4.59 4.23 -26.05
CA ASN A 136 -5.68 3.29 -26.38
C ASN A 136 -6.05 2.38 -25.20
N ALA A 137 -5.11 2.12 -24.31
CA ALA A 137 -5.32 1.30 -23.12
C ALA A 137 -5.90 2.13 -21.97
N VAL A 138 -5.43 3.36 -21.78
CA VAL A 138 -5.72 4.20 -20.63
C VAL A 138 -6.99 5.03 -20.81
N GLN A 139 -7.23 5.58 -22.00
CA GLN A 139 -8.32 6.53 -22.25
C GLN A 139 -9.73 6.02 -21.84
N PRO A 140 -10.15 4.78 -22.18
CA PRO A 140 -11.48 4.31 -21.77
C PRO A 140 -11.66 4.31 -20.24
N HIS A 141 -10.65 3.84 -19.52
CA HIS A 141 -10.66 3.75 -18.07
C HIS A 141 -10.60 5.13 -17.41
N SER A 142 -9.72 6.03 -17.89
CA SER A 142 -9.64 7.39 -17.34
C SER A 142 -10.96 8.14 -17.46
N LEU A 143 -11.66 7.99 -18.59
CA LEU A 143 -12.98 8.61 -18.77
C LEU A 143 -14.02 8.00 -17.82
N ALA A 144 -14.02 6.68 -17.64
CA ALA A 144 -14.93 6.00 -16.72
C ALA A 144 -14.66 6.38 -15.26
N ILE A 145 -13.39 6.52 -14.86
CA ILE A 145 -12.97 6.97 -13.53
C ILE A 145 -13.45 8.40 -13.28
N ILE A 146 -13.24 9.33 -14.24
CA ILE A 146 -13.67 10.73 -14.10
C ILE A 146 -15.21 10.80 -13.99
N GLU A 147 -15.94 10.06 -14.82
CA GLU A 147 -17.40 9.99 -14.76
C GLU A 147 -17.88 9.48 -13.38
N ALA A 148 -17.35 8.33 -12.94
CA ALA A 148 -17.71 7.72 -11.66
C ALA A 148 -17.39 8.64 -10.47
N ALA A 149 -16.26 9.33 -10.48
CA ALA A 149 -15.88 10.30 -9.46
C ALA A 149 -16.84 11.52 -9.44
N GLY A 150 -17.24 12.01 -10.63
CA GLY A 150 -18.26 13.06 -10.75
C GLY A 150 -19.61 12.66 -10.17
N ASP A 151 -19.99 11.39 -10.31
CA ASP A 151 -21.21 10.80 -9.74
C ASP A 151 -21.02 10.41 -8.25
N ARG A 152 -19.79 10.54 -7.71
CA ARG A 152 -19.40 10.11 -6.35
C ARG A 152 -19.59 8.62 -6.11
N ASP A 153 -19.48 7.82 -7.16
CA ASP A 153 -19.49 6.35 -7.10
C ASP A 153 -18.06 5.82 -6.89
N TRP A 154 -17.60 5.94 -5.64
CA TRP A 154 -16.23 5.60 -5.25
C TRP A 154 -15.93 4.10 -5.37
N GLU A 155 -16.93 3.24 -5.26
CA GLU A 155 -16.77 1.80 -5.49
C GLU A 155 -16.42 1.55 -6.97
N ARG A 156 -17.19 2.16 -7.89
CA ARG A 156 -16.90 2.10 -9.33
C ARG A 156 -15.53 2.69 -9.69
N VAL A 157 -15.11 3.78 -9.02
CA VAL A 157 -13.76 4.35 -9.22
C VAL A 157 -12.69 3.35 -8.85
N ARG A 158 -12.81 2.64 -7.73
CA ARG A 158 -11.85 1.61 -7.28
C ARG A 158 -11.79 0.43 -8.26
N ASP A 159 -12.93 -0.05 -8.73
CA ASP A 159 -13.04 -1.14 -9.73
C ASP A 159 -12.39 -0.76 -11.07
N GLU A 160 -12.59 0.48 -11.53
CA GLU A 160 -11.98 0.98 -12.75
C GLU A 160 -10.46 1.15 -12.62
N LEU A 161 -9.95 1.52 -11.45
CA LEU A 161 -8.51 1.57 -11.19
C LEU A 161 -7.87 0.17 -11.28
N ASP A 162 -8.51 -0.86 -10.73
CA ASP A 162 -8.08 -2.25 -10.85
C ASP A 162 -8.02 -2.68 -12.32
N SER A 163 -9.09 -2.40 -13.06
CA SER A 163 -9.19 -2.71 -14.50
C SER A 163 -8.13 -1.97 -15.32
N THR A 164 -7.85 -0.70 -14.96
CA THR A 164 -6.82 0.13 -15.60
C THR A 164 -5.43 -0.48 -15.42
N GLN A 165 -5.07 -0.85 -14.20
CA GLN A 165 -3.75 -1.42 -13.92
C GLN A 165 -3.52 -2.69 -14.75
N GLN A 166 -4.49 -3.59 -14.81
CA GLN A 166 -4.38 -4.81 -15.59
C GLN A 166 -4.21 -4.49 -17.09
N THR A 167 -5.02 -3.57 -17.62
CA THR A 167 -4.97 -3.18 -19.04
C THR A 167 -3.64 -2.52 -19.41
N VAL A 168 -3.10 -1.64 -18.55
CA VAL A 168 -1.79 -0.99 -18.75
C VAL A 168 -0.68 -2.04 -18.75
N ARG A 169 -0.67 -2.95 -17.77
CA ARG A 169 0.31 -4.02 -17.67
C ARG A 169 0.32 -4.91 -18.90
N ASP A 170 -0.85 -5.41 -19.31
CA ASP A 170 -1.00 -6.26 -20.50
C ASP A 170 -0.56 -5.54 -21.78
N THR A 171 -0.72 -4.21 -21.83
CA THR A 171 -0.29 -3.39 -22.95
C THR A 171 1.23 -3.24 -22.98
N MET A 172 1.85 -2.97 -21.84
CA MET A 172 3.31 -2.88 -21.73
C MET A 172 3.98 -4.22 -22.02
N ASP A 173 3.42 -5.33 -21.56
CA ASP A 173 3.90 -6.67 -21.88
C ASP A 173 3.85 -6.93 -23.41
N ARG A 174 2.78 -6.51 -24.09
CA ARG A 174 2.67 -6.62 -25.56
C ARG A 174 3.69 -5.73 -26.28
N LEU A 175 3.94 -4.55 -25.75
CA LEU A 175 4.96 -3.63 -26.29
C LEU A 175 6.38 -4.11 -26.00
N ARG A 176 6.55 -5.14 -25.17
CA ARG A 176 7.84 -5.63 -24.67
C ARG A 176 8.67 -4.54 -23.98
N ASP A 177 8.00 -3.64 -23.31
CA ASP A 177 8.60 -2.50 -22.61
C ASP A 177 8.53 -2.70 -21.09
N GLN A 178 9.10 -3.82 -20.64
CA GLN A 178 9.11 -4.20 -19.23
C GLN A 178 9.79 -3.15 -18.37
N GLN A 179 10.86 -2.53 -18.88
CA GLN A 179 11.57 -1.47 -18.15
C GLN A 179 10.66 -0.29 -17.81
N LEU A 180 9.83 0.17 -18.74
CA LEU A 180 8.86 1.23 -18.46
C LEU A 180 7.79 0.79 -17.47
N SER A 181 7.31 -0.45 -17.57
CA SER A 181 6.34 -1.02 -16.62
C SER A 181 6.87 -0.97 -15.18
N GLU A 182 8.13 -1.32 -14.98
CA GLU A 182 8.78 -1.30 -13.68
C GLU A 182 8.97 0.14 -13.16
N LEU A 183 9.29 1.08 -14.04
CA LEU A 183 9.41 2.50 -13.65
C LEU A 183 8.06 3.10 -13.27
N VAL A 184 6.97 2.72 -13.95
CA VAL A 184 5.61 3.10 -13.53
C VAL A 184 5.31 2.56 -12.13
N SER A 185 5.63 1.29 -11.87
CA SER A 185 5.43 0.69 -10.55
C SER A 185 6.26 1.39 -9.46
N LEU A 186 7.52 1.69 -9.75
CA LEU A 186 8.40 2.42 -8.84
C LEU A 186 7.87 3.83 -8.54
N GLY A 187 7.42 4.58 -9.55
CA GLY A 187 6.86 5.92 -9.37
C GLY A 187 5.65 5.92 -8.44
N GLY A 188 4.71 4.99 -8.66
CA GLY A 188 3.53 4.83 -7.82
C GLY A 188 3.88 4.46 -6.37
N TRP A 189 4.81 3.52 -6.20
CA TRP A 189 5.29 3.11 -4.88
C TRP A 189 5.98 4.26 -4.13
N LEU A 190 6.83 5.04 -4.79
CA LEU A 190 7.50 6.20 -4.18
C LEU A 190 6.49 7.24 -3.72
N ARG A 191 5.48 7.56 -4.55
CA ARG A 191 4.45 8.52 -4.18
C ARG A 191 3.60 8.02 -3.01
N GLY A 192 3.17 6.76 -3.06
CA GLY A 192 2.44 6.12 -1.96
C GLY A 192 3.23 6.12 -0.66
N THR A 193 4.50 5.72 -0.71
CA THR A 193 5.40 5.72 0.46
C THR A 193 5.55 7.11 1.06
N ASN A 194 5.70 8.14 0.24
CA ASN A 194 5.82 9.52 0.71
C ASN A 194 4.56 9.98 1.47
N VAL A 195 3.37 9.66 0.96
CA VAL A 195 2.11 10.02 1.63
C VAL A 195 1.89 9.23 2.92
N VAL A 196 2.08 7.91 2.85
CA VAL A 196 1.93 7.04 4.03
C VAL A 196 2.86 7.49 5.15
N THR A 197 4.13 7.74 4.84
CA THR A 197 5.08 8.24 5.85
C THR A 197 4.72 9.63 6.37
N THR A 198 4.12 10.49 5.54
CA THR A 198 3.64 11.81 5.98
C THR A 198 2.57 11.67 7.05
N PHE A 199 1.57 10.82 6.85
CA PHE A 199 0.49 10.61 7.82
C PHE A 199 0.94 9.86 9.07
N ILE A 200 1.81 8.84 8.92
CA ILE A 200 2.36 8.13 10.09
C ILE A 200 3.17 9.07 10.97
N ARG A 201 3.96 9.98 10.38
CA ARG A 201 4.75 10.98 11.11
C ARG A 201 3.89 11.94 11.94
N GLU A 202 2.69 12.29 11.47
CA GLU A 202 1.77 13.15 12.21
C GLU A 202 1.16 12.46 13.43
N SER A 203 1.03 11.14 13.39
CA SER A 203 0.45 10.32 14.46
C SER A 203 1.14 8.94 14.47
N PHE A 204 2.40 8.93 14.94
CA PHE A 204 3.21 7.71 14.95
C PHE A 204 2.59 6.60 15.79
N ARG A 205 2.56 5.41 15.21
CA ARG A 205 2.23 4.14 15.85
C ARG A 205 3.04 3.03 15.18
N GLU A 206 3.54 2.11 15.99
CA GLU A 206 4.36 0.98 15.49
C GLU A 206 3.60 0.10 14.49
N ASP A 207 2.31 -0.17 14.75
CA ASP A 207 1.47 -0.97 13.85
C ASP A 207 1.25 -0.33 12.48
N LYS A 208 1.23 1.01 12.41
CA LYS A 208 1.19 1.75 11.13
C LYS A 208 2.55 1.77 10.45
N ALA A 209 3.63 1.93 11.21
CA ALA A 209 4.99 1.89 10.67
C ALA A 209 5.30 0.53 10.02
N GLU A 210 4.77 -0.57 10.55
CA GLU A 210 4.93 -1.92 9.98
C GLU A 210 4.34 -2.05 8.56
N LEU A 211 3.41 -1.17 8.14
CA LEU A 211 2.91 -1.14 6.75
C LEU A 211 4.03 -0.84 5.73
N LEU A 212 5.11 -0.21 6.16
CA LEU A 212 6.28 0.09 5.33
C LEU A 212 7.32 -1.03 5.31
N ASN A 213 7.15 -2.06 6.12
CA ASN A 213 8.07 -3.20 6.19
C ASN A 213 7.89 -4.11 4.96
N GLN A 214 8.35 -3.64 3.80
CA GLN A 214 8.26 -4.32 2.50
C GLN A 214 9.66 -4.56 1.90
N PRO A 215 10.55 -5.31 2.56
CA PRO A 215 11.93 -5.47 2.12
C PRO A 215 12.05 -6.07 0.72
N GLY A 216 11.20 -7.05 0.38
CA GLY A 216 11.21 -7.66 -0.94
C GLY A 216 10.97 -6.67 -2.07
N LEU A 217 10.04 -5.73 -1.87
CA LEU A 217 9.68 -4.75 -2.89
C LEU A 217 10.79 -3.72 -3.13
N ILE A 218 11.43 -3.22 -2.06
CA ILE A 218 12.53 -2.25 -2.22
C ILE A 218 13.78 -2.89 -2.84
N ILE A 219 14.10 -4.13 -2.47
CA ILE A 219 15.19 -4.90 -3.09
C ILE A 219 14.90 -5.09 -4.57
N HIS A 220 13.68 -5.46 -4.95
CA HIS A 220 13.25 -5.61 -6.33
C HIS A 220 13.48 -4.31 -7.15
N PHE A 221 13.02 -3.16 -6.67
CA PHE A 221 13.23 -1.89 -7.37
C PHE A 221 14.71 -1.53 -7.51
N ARG A 222 15.52 -1.80 -6.50
CA ARG A 222 16.98 -1.58 -6.59
C ARG A 222 17.62 -2.47 -7.64
N GLU A 223 17.24 -3.74 -7.70
CA GLU A 223 17.74 -4.67 -8.72
C GLU A 223 17.36 -4.22 -10.12
N ILE A 224 16.13 -3.76 -10.32
CA ILE A 224 15.65 -3.25 -11.60
C ILE A 224 16.50 -2.06 -12.04
N LEU A 225 16.66 -1.05 -11.19
CA LEU A 225 17.48 0.10 -11.53
C LEU A 225 18.95 -0.28 -11.78
N GLY A 226 19.47 -1.26 -11.05
CA GLY A 226 20.84 -1.78 -11.25
C GLY A 226 21.03 -2.55 -12.56
N LYS A 227 19.97 -3.10 -13.13
CA LYS A 227 19.96 -3.83 -14.42
C LYS A 227 19.62 -2.93 -15.61
N MET A 228 19.22 -1.67 -15.37
CA MET A 228 18.88 -0.73 -16.45
C MET A 228 20.09 -0.43 -17.32
N GLU A 229 19.86 -0.39 -18.61
CA GLU A 229 20.87 -0.11 -19.62
C GLU A 229 20.53 1.19 -20.36
N GLY A 230 21.53 1.75 -21.05
CA GLY A 230 21.36 2.93 -21.90
C GLY A 230 21.65 4.25 -21.18
N PRO A 231 21.46 5.39 -21.87
CA PRO A 231 21.81 6.72 -21.37
C PRO A 231 21.09 7.10 -20.09
N PHE A 232 19.82 6.69 -19.96
CA PHE A 232 18.98 7.00 -18.81
C PHE A 232 19.55 6.43 -17.49
N ALA A 233 20.10 5.22 -17.51
CA ALA A 233 20.70 4.60 -16.31
C ALA A 233 21.79 5.46 -15.65
N SER A 234 22.38 6.38 -16.40
CA SER A 234 23.46 7.26 -15.94
C SER A 234 23.01 8.69 -15.63
N THR A 235 21.71 8.98 -15.70
CA THR A 235 21.20 10.33 -15.41
C THR A 235 21.35 10.68 -13.93
N PRO A 236 21.45 11.98 -13.59
CA PRO A 236 21.47 12.42 -12.19
C PRO A 236 20.24 11.92 -11.40
N GLN A 237 19.06 11.96 -12.02
CA GLN A 237 17.80 11.53 -11.42
C GLN A 237 17.84 10.06 -11.01
N ILE A 238 18.24 9.16 -11.89
CA ILE A 238 18.34 7.72 -11.58
C ILE A 238 19.40 7.43 -10.51
N ARG A 239 20.52 8.17 -10.52
CA ARG A 239 21.51 8.04 -9.44
C ARG A 239 20.96 8.48 -8.09
N ALA A 240 20.23 9.60 -8.06
CA ALA A 240 19.59 10.09 -6.84
C ALA A 240 18.55 9.07 -6.32
N ILE A 241 17.68 8.55 -7.20
CA ILE A 241 16.68 7.52 -6.86
C ILE A 241 17.37 6.25 -6.35
N SER A 242 18.40 5.74 -7.05
CA SER A 242 19.14 4.54 -6.63
C SER A 242 19.80 4.72 -5.27
N THR A 243 20.34 5.90 -4.99
CA THR A 243 20.94 6.23 -3.69
C THR A 243 19.87 6.30 -2.60
N GLY A 244 18.74 6.93 -2.89
CA GLY A 244 17.59 6.99 -1.98
C GLY A 244 17.06 5.61 -1.62
N LEU A 245 16.83 4.76 -2.64
CA LEU A 245 16.37 3.38 -2.42
C LEU A 245 17.36 2.55 -1.58
N ALA A 246 18.69 2.74 -1.78
CA ALA A 246 19.69 2.06 -0.96
C ALA A 246 19.63 2.47 0.52
N ARG A 247 19.34 3.75 0.81
CA ARG A 247 19.14 4.23 2.17
C ARG A 247 17.84 3.68 2.78
N MET A 248 16.75 3.72 2.02
CA MET A 248 15.46 3.16 2.48
C MET A 248 15.57 1.67 2.76
N GLU A 249 16.26 0.90 1.91
CA GLU A 249 16.49 -0.52 2.14
C GLU A 249 17.23 -0.75 3.45
N ALA A 250 18.29 0.02 3.74
CA ALA A 250 19.05 -0.12 4.98
C ALA A 250 18.17 0.10 6.23
N ILE A 251 17.18 1.01 6.15
CA ILE A 251 16.21 1.24 7.22
C ILE A 251 15.24 0.05 7.32
N ILE A 252 14.61 -0.33 6.20
CA ILE A 252 13.54 -1.34 6.17
C ILE A 252 14.06 -2.76 6.49
N THR A 253 15.32 -3.06 6.13
CA THR A 253 15.96 -4.36 6.40
C THR A 253 16.75 -4.38 7.70
N GLY A 254 16.74 -3.32 8.47
CA GLY A 254 17.41 -3.24 9.78
C GLY A 254 16.86 -4.22 10.82
N ASP A 255 17.67 -4.50 11.84
CA ASP A 255 17.34 -5.46 12.91
C ASP A 255 16.36 -4.85 13.95
N GLY A 256 15.20 -4.36 13.53
CA GLY A 256 14.29 -3.75 14.48
C GLY A 256 12.90 -3.45 13.95
N VAL A 257 12.07 -2.90 14.82
CA VAL A 257 10.80 -2.28 14.46
C VAL A 257 11.10 -0.91 13.86
N ILE A 258 10.41 -0.54 12.80
CA ILE A 258 10.55 0.78 12.18
C ILE A 258 10.14 1.85 13.21
N SER A 259 11.09 2.68 13.62
CA SER A 259 10.92 3.72 14.64
C SER A 259 10.33 5.01 14.05
N GLU A 260 9.94 5.94 14.93
CA GLU A 260 9.48 7.28 14.51
C GLU A 260 10.58 8.06 13.74
N GLU A 261 11.85 7.89 14.14
CA GLU A 261 13.00 8.44 13.42
C GLU A 261 13.13 7.85 12.01
N ASP A 262 12.99 6.53 11.89
CA ASP A 262 13.01 5.84 10.59
C ASP A 262 11.89 6.33 9.67
N ILE A 263 10.68 6.54 10.20
CA ILE A 263 9.55 7.10 9.46
C ILE A 263 9.88 8.50 8.94
N ARG A 264 10.51 9.34 9.78
CA ARG A 264 10.93 10.68 9.36
C ARG A 264 11.97 10.60 8.23
N GLU A 265 12.96 9.75 8.38
CA GLU A 265 14.00 9.56 7.36
C GLU A 265 13.42 8.98 6.05
N LEU A 266 12.54 7.98 6.12
CA LEU A 266 11.85 7.42 4.94
C LEU A 266 11.02 8.48 4.22
N ASN A 267 10.34 9.37 4.96
CA ASN A 267 9.58 10.49 4.38
C ASN A 267 10.49 11.49 3.66
N GLU A 268 11.60 11.89 4.27
CA GLU A 268 12.56 12.82 3.68
C GLU A 268 13.23 12.23 2.43
N ILE A 269 13.61 10.95 2.47
CA ILE A 269 14.23 10.27 1.33
C ILE A 269 13.23 10.15 0.17
N SER A 270 12.01 9.68 0.44
CA SER A 270 10.98 9.52 -0.61
C SER A 270 10.61 10.86 -1.25
N ARG A 271 10.51 11.92 -0.45
CA ARG A 271 10.26 13.28 -0.95
C ARG A 271 11.40 13.77 -1.83
N ALA A 272 12.65 13.63 -1.39
CA ALA A 272 13.81 14.04 -2.17
C ALA A 272 13.89 13.32 -3.52
N MET A 273 13.55 12.02 -3.56
CA MET A 273 13.50 11.28 -4.83
C MET A 273 12.39 11.78 -5.77
N LEU A 274 11.20 12.12 -5.22
CA LEU A 274 10.11 12.69 -6.01
C LEU A 274 10.44 14.09 -6.54
N GLU A 275 11.22 14.90 -5.81
CA GLU A 275 11.70 16.22 -6.25
C GLU A 275 12.63 16.15 -7.46
N GLU A 276 13.25 15.00 -7.75
CA GLU A 276 14.09 14.81 -8.92
C GLU A 276 13.32 14.71 -10.25
N TYR A 277 12.03 14.38 -10.22
CA TYR A 277 11.27 14.14 -11.46
C TYR A 277 9.77 14.49 -11.40
N TYR A 278 9.18 14.53 -10.21
CA TYR A 278 7.73 14.71 -10.04
C TYR A 278 7.37 16.09 -9.50
N PHE A 279 7.99 16.55 -8.42
CA PHE A 279 7.80 17.87 -7.84
C PHE A 279 8.84 18.88 -8.33
N THR A 280 9.18 18.84 -9.60
CA THR A 280 10.10 19.81 -10.21
C THR A 280 9.47 21.19 -10.23
N SER A 281 10.20 22.22 -9.72
CA SER A 281 9.75 23.62 -9.66
C SER A 281 10.06 24.35 -10.95
#